data_478795578a7f9e878081c596ae5f23fa
#
_entry.id   478795578a7f9e878081c596ae5f23fa
#
_cell.length_a   1.000
_cell.length_b   1.000
_cell.length_c   1.000
_cell.angle_alpha   90.00
_cell.angle_beta   90.00
_cell.angle_gamma   90.00
#
_symmetry.space_group_name_H-M   'P 1'
#
loop_
_entity.id
_entity.type
_entity.pdbx_description
1 polymer ?
#
loop_
_entity_poly.entity_id
_entity_poly.type
_entity_poly.pdbx_seq_one_letter_code
_entity_poly.pdbx_strand_id
1 'polypeptide(L)'
;MTDAVIDYAAVFQALPGMVALLTPELVYADANEAYLLSAGRTREQVMGRYLFDVFPDNPDDPAASGVRNLGASLRRVVATGERDAMALQRYDVHCEERPGEWEERYWSPVNVPLFGPDGRVVLVVHRVEEVTQLIKARDASDSSTTRVLEAELYTRARELQEVNERLRLAHAREREVALALQKAMLPDPADVGHHRAAVRYRPAVGTLNVCGDWYDLIDLPGDRMGVAVGDVVGHGLHAAGVMGLLRSALSAASRVADGPAEALDVLGLYARSVDGAESTTAVEISIDWDSHTLAYSSAGHPPPALLHTDGGVEFLDRATDPPLGARPDHASRPQAATAFDEGDTLVLYTDGLIERRDEDIDTGLARLAGSLARHRGAGPEDLADVLLLDLLPPRGATDDTALVIVRL
;
A
#
# COMPACT_ATOMS: atom_id res chain seq x y z
N MET A 1 23.96 9.18 31.64
CA MET A 1 23.20 7.93 31.41
C MET A 1 23.96 7.19 30.32
N THR A 2 24.56 6.06 30.64
CA THR A 2 25.34 5.22 29.71
C THR A 2 24.30 4.62 28.75
N ASP A 3 24.41 4.91 27.45
CA ASP A 3 23.67 4.20 26.43
C ASP A 3 24.06 2.72 26.50
N ALA A 4 23.21 1.92 27.12
CA ALA A 4 23.37 0.47 27.14
C ALA A 4 23.16 -0.03 25.72
N VAL A 5 24.20 -0.48 25.06
CA VAL A 5 24.11 -1.17 23.75
C VAL A 5 23.25 -2.42 23.97
N ILE A 6 22.08 -2.45 23.37
CA ILE A 6 21.15 -3.60 23.47
C ILE A 6 21.71 -4.72 22.59
N ASP A 7 22.02 -5.85 23.21
CA ASP A 7 22.35 -7.09 22.50
C ASP A 7 21.05 -7.80 22.08
N TYR A 8 20.59 -7.53 20.86
CA TYR A 8 19.35 -8.12 20.34
C TYR A 8 19.41 -9.65 20.19
N ALA A 9 20.59 -10.22 20.00
CA ALA A 9 20.76 -11.67 19.95
C ALA A 9 20.52 -12.29 21.34
N ALA A 10 21.10 -11.70 22.38
CA ALA A 10 20.85 -12.13 23.76
C ALA A 10 19.37 -11.94 24.16
N VAL A 11 18.75 -10.83 23.73
CA VAL A 11 17.30 -10.61 23.96
C VAL A 11 16.47 -11.68 23.29
N PHE A 12 16.77 -12.02 22.03
CA PHE A 12 16.04 -13.06 21.30
C PHE A 12 16.14 -14.42 21.99
N GLN A 13 17.33 -14.81 22.45
CA GLN A 13 17.52 -16.08 23.17
C GLN A 13 16.81 -16.10 24.52
N ALA A 14 16.70 -14.97 25.20
CA ALA A 14 16.06 -14.85 26.52
C ALA A 14 14.51 -14.71 26.46
N LEU A 15 13.89 -14.64 25.28
CA LEU A 15 12.44 -14.54 25.17
C LEU A 15 11.76 -15.77 25.82
N PRO A 16 10.76 -15.56 26.71
CA PRO A 16 10.11 -16.66 27.43
C PRO A 16 9.19 -17.53 26.58
N GLY A 17 8.86 -17.09 25.36
CA GLY A 17 8.02 -17.84 24.43
C GLY A 17 8.84 -18.54 23.36
N MET A 18 8.27 -19.60 22.81
CA MET A 18 8.87 -20.37 21.71
C MET A 18 8.82 -19.55 20.41
N VAL A 19 9.99 -19.15 19.91
CA VAL A 19 10.10 -18.31 18.71
C VAL A 19 11.16 -18.88 17.77
N ALA A 20 10.77 -19.08 16.51
CA ALA A 20 11.68 -19.39 15.41
C ALA A 20 11.63 -18.29 14.34
N LEU A 21 12.74 -18.11 13.65
CA LEU A 21 12.87 -17.24 12.48
C LEU A 21 13.00 -18.14 11.25
N LEU A 22 12.10 -17.94 10.30
CA LEU A 22 12.06 -18.73 9.06
C LEU A 22 12.35 -17.83 7.87
N THR A 23 13.09 -18.33 6.88
CA THR A 23 13.20 -17.67 5.57
C THR A 23 11.86 -17.74 4.82
N PRO A 24 11.67 -16.98 3.74
CA PRO A 24 10.49 -17.11 2.88
C PRO A 24 10.27 -18.50 2.31
N GLU A 25 11.34 -19.30 2.18
CA GLU A 25 11.32 -20.71 1.75
C GLU A 25 11.00 -21.66 2.91
N LEU A 26 10.67 -21.13 4.08
CA LEU A 26 10.34 -21.88 5.31
C LEU A 26 11.52 -22.70 5.85
N VAL A 27 12.73 -22.18 5.70
CA VAL A 27 13.96 -22.76 6.26
C VAL A 27 14.29 -22.03 7.56
N TYR A 28 14.72 -22.76 8.59
CA TYR A 28 15.12 -22.16 9.85
C TYR A 28 16.36 -21.28 9.70
N ALA A 29 16.20 -19.99 9.93
CA ALA A 29 17.29 -19.02 10.04
C ALA A 29 17.79 -18.91 11.47
N ASP A 30 16.88 -18.95 12.46
CA ASP A 30 17.20 -18.99 13.90
C ASP A 30 16.04 -19.57 14.71
N ALA A 31 16.33 -19.95 15.96
CA ALA A 31 15.34 -20.34 16.97
C ALA A 31 15.88 -20.01 18.35
N ASN A 32 15.02 -19.54 19.27
CA ASN A 32 15.44 -19.24 20.63
C ASN A 32 15.53 -20.51 21.49
N GLU A 33 16.15 -20.39 22.66
CA GLU A 33 16.36 -21.52 23.56
C GLU A 33 15.04 -22.19 23.98
N ALA A 34 13.99 -21.40 24.25
CA ALA A 34 12.68 -21.94 24.61
C ALA A 34 12.07 -22.78 23.49
N TYR A 35 12.26 -22.41 22.22
CA TYR A 35 11.81 -23.19 21.08
C TYR A 35 12.55 -24.54 20.98
N LEU A 36 13.88 -24.51 21.06
CA LEU A 36 14.72 -25.69 20.94
C LEU A 36 14.47 -26.70 22.07
N LEU A 37 14.35 -26.22 23.31
CA LEU A 37 14.03 -27.05 24.48
C LEU A 37 12.67 -27.75 24.35
N SER A 38 11.62 -26.98 23.95
CA SER A 38 10.29 -27.59 23.82
C SER A 38 10.18 -28.50 22.59
N ALA A 39 10.98 -28.25 21.55
CA ALA A 39 11.07 -29.09 20.38
C ALA A 39 11.90 -30.40 20.64
N GLY A 40 12.65 -30.49 21.74
CA GLY A 40 13.57 -31.57 22.00
C GLY A 40 14.71 -31.68 20.97
N ARG A 41 15.11 -30.56 20.38
CA ARG A 41 16.08 -30.51 19.26
C ARG A 41 17.27 -29.64 19.60
N THR A 42 18.46 -30.04 19.14
CA THR A 42 19.62 -29.16 19.21
C THR A 42 19.60 -28.15 18.07
N ARG A 43 20.34 -27.05 18.24
CA ARG A 43 20.46 -26.03 17.23
C ARG A 43 20.96 -26.57 15.88
N GLU A 44 21.94 -27.46 15.90
CA GLU A 44 22.52 -28.10 14.73
C GLU A 44 21.53 -29.00 13.99
N GLN A 45 20.54 -29.53 14.69
CA GLN A 45 19.50 -30.37 14.09
C GLN A 45 18.42 -29.58 13.38
N VAL A 46 18.31 -28.27 13.66
CA VAL A 46 17.22 -27.42 13.18
C VAL A 46 17.72 -26.39 12.16
N MET A 47 18.83 -25.72 12.42
CA MET A 47 19.32 -24.62 11.57
C MET A 47 19.59 -25.05 10.14
N GLY A 48 19.13 -24.22 9.18
CA GLY A 48 19.31 -24.45 7.75
C GLY A 48 18.44 -25.56 7.17
N ARG A 49 17.55 -26.17 7.95
CA ARG A 49 16.62 -27.20 7.47
C ARG A 49 15.24 -26.63 7.18
N TYR A 50 14.54 -27.27 6.28
CA TYR A 50 13.15 -26.97 5.99
C TYR A 50 12.25 -27.35 7.19
N LEU A 51 11.31 -26.48 7.54
CA LEU A 51 10.46 -26.61 8.73
C LEU A 51 9.81 -27.99 8.83
N PHE A 52 9.23 -28.48 7.75
CA PHE A 52 8.45 -29.71 7.75
C PHE A 52 9.30 -31.00 7.56
N ASP A 53 10.60 -30.85 7.29
CA ASP A 53 11.56 -31.96 7.39
C ASP A 53 11.97 -32.22 8.87
N VAL A 54 11.94 -31.12 9.66
CA VAL A 54 12.22 -31.23 11.13
C VAL A 54 10.97 -31.68 11.87
N PHE A 55 9.80 -31.21 11.45
CA PHE A 55 8.50 -31.55 12.04
C PHE A 55 7.53 -32.03 10.95
N PRO A 56 7.57 -33.31 10.55
CA PRO A 56 6.60 -33.90 9.62
C PRO A 56 5.27 -34.18 10.33
N ASP A 57 4.20 -34.33 9.57
CA ASP A 57 2.93 -34.83 10.09
C ASP A 57 3.10 -36.29 10.56
N ASN A 58 2.28 -36.70 11.54
CA ASN A 58 2.22 -38.07 12.00
C ASN A 58 1.74 -38.98 10.84
N PRO A 59 2.57 -39.92 10.34
CA PRO A 59 2.21 -40.79 9.22
C PRO A 59 1.10 -41.78 9.55
N ASP A 60 0.88 -42.07 10.84
CA ASP A 60 -0.13 -43.02 11.30
C ASP A 60 -1.48 -42.36 11.52
N ASP A 61 -1.59 -41.01 11.40
CA ASP A 61 -2.85 -40.29 11.48
C ASP A 61 -3.29 -39.77 10.10
N PRO A 62 -4.25 -40.44 9.43
CA PRO A 62 -4.76 -39.99 8.13
C PRO A 62 -5.46 -38.60 8.15
N ALA A 63 -5.84 -38.13 9.35
CA ALA A 63 -6.48 -36.84 9.56
C ALA A 63 -5.47 -35.71 9.87
N ALA A 64 -4.17 -36.05 9.98
CA ALA A 64 -3.14 -35.07 10.24
C ALA A 64 -3.17 -33.96 9.18
N SER A 65 -3.22 -32.72 9.64
CA SER A 65 -3.34 -31.53 8.76
C SER A 65 -2.43 -30.38 9.19
N GLY A 66 -1.58 -30.62 10.16
CA GLY A 66 -0.72 -29.59 10.75
C GLY A 66 0.25 -28.98 9.76
N VAL A 67 0.95 -29.81 8.98
CA VAL A 67 1.88 -29.37 7.91
C VAL A 67 1.13 -28.54 6.87
N ARG A 68 -0.03 -29.01 6.43
CA ARG A 68 -0.82 -28.29 5.43
C ARG A 68 -1.29 -26.92 5.95
N ASN A 69 -1.86 -26.89 7.15
CA ASN A 69 -2.45 -25.67 7.73
C ASN A 69 -1.36 -24.64 8.06
N LEU A 70 -0.29 -25.06 8.75
CA LEU A 70 0.82 -24.19 9.08
C LEU A 70 1.55 -23.70 7.83
N GLY A 71 1.77 -24.59 6.85
CA GLY A 71 2.38 -24.23 5.58
C GLY A 71 1.56 -23.23 4.78
N ALA A 72 0.23 -23.34 4.79
CA ALA A 72 -0.66 -22.37 4.17
C ALA A 72 -0.58 -21.01 4.86
N SER A 73 -0.56 -20.97 6.19
CA SER A 73 -0.40 -19.74 6.98
C SER A 73 0.93 -19.05 6.68
N LEU A 74 2.05 -19.75 6.79
CA LEU A 74 3.38 -19.19 6.55
C LEU A 74 3.56 -18.65 5.13
N ARG A 75 3.12 -19.40 4.10
CA ARG A 75 3.17 -18.92 2.71
C ARG A 75 2.29 -17.69 2.49
N ARG A 76 1.16 -17.60 3.16
CA ARG A 76 0.30 -16.42 3.12
C ARG A 76 1.02 -15.21 3.70
N VAL A 77 1.65 -15.33 4.88
CA VAL A 77 2.43 -14.24 5.49
C VAL A 77 3.54 -13.75 4.55
N VAL A 78 4.23 -14.66 3.88
CA VAL A 78 5.27 -14.31 2.88
C VAL A 78 4.66 -13.58 1.69
N ALA A 79 3.51 -14.02 1.19
CA ALA A 79 2.89 -13.47 -0.01
C ALA A 79 2.20 -12.13 0.23
N THR A 80 1.58 -11.94 1.40
CA THR A 80 0.78 -10.74 1.70
C THR A 80 1.53 -9.71 2.54
N GLY A 81 2.59 -10.10 3.24
CA GLY A 81 3.24 -9.24 4.23
C GLY A 81 2.38 -8.95 5.46
N GLU A 82 1.31 -9.71 5.70
CA GLU A 82 0.42 -9.53 6.84
C GLU A 82 0.63 -10.60 7.92
N ARG A 83 0.43 -10.19 9.19
CA ARG A 83 0.44 -11.11 10.33
C ARG A 83 -0.71 -12.12 10.19
N ASP A 84 -0.43 -13.40 10.50
CA ASP A 84 -1.44 -14.45 10.59
C ASP A 84 -1.43 -15.11 11.97
N ALA A 85 -2.57 -15.08 12.67
CA ALA A 85 -2.81 -15.79 13.91
C ALA A 85 -3.71 -16.99 13.60
N MET A 86 -3.19 -18.18 13.79
CA MET A 86 -3.91 -19.41 13.49
C MET A 86 -4.83 -19.79 14.65
N ALA A 87 -5.93 -20.46 14.33
CA ALA A 87 -6.70 -21.17 15.34
C ALA A 87 -5.84 -22.29 15.99
N LEU A 88 -6.31 -22.80 17.13
CA LEU A 88 -5.66 -23.92 17.80
C LEU A 88 -5.42 -25.08 16.82
N GLN A 89 -4.17 -25.55 16.76
CA GLN A 89 -3.78 -26.66 15.89
C GLN A 89 -3.43 -27.89 16.73
N ARG A 90 -4.04 -29.03 16.41
CA ARG A 90 -3.51 -30.30 16.84
C ARG A 90 -2.34 -30.67 15.92
N TYR A 91 -1.19 -30.93 16.52
CA TYR A 91 0.00 -31.34 15.82
C TYR A 91 0.80 -32.30 16.68
N ASP A 92 0.83 -33.58 16.29
CA ASP A 92 1.47 -34.62 17.02
C ASP A 92 3.01 -34.50 16.88
N VAL A 93 3.74 -34.73 17.96
CA VAL A 93 5.20 -34.64 17.96
C VAL A 93 5.78 -36.01 18.25
N HIS A 94 6.88 -36.35 17.60
CA HIS A 94 7.59 -37.58 17.83
C HIS A 94 8.17 -37.60 19.25
N CYS A 95 7.89 -38.67 20.03
CA CYS A 95 8.40 -38.83 21.39
C CYS A 95 9.85 -39.30 21.36
N GLU A 96 10.80 -38.45 21.83
CA GLU A 96 12.23 -38.82 21.85
C GLU A 96 12.54 -39.91 22.85
N GLU A 97 11.81 -39.97 23.97
CA GLU A 97 12.00 -41.02 25.01
C GLU A 97 11.49 -42.40 24.57
N ARG A 98 10.61 -42.45 23.58
CA ARG A 98 10.00 -43.66 23.02
C ARG A 98 10.00 -43.62 21.51
N PRO A 99 11.11 -44.05 20.86
CA PRO A 99 11.20 -44.02 19.39
C PRO A 99 10.06 -44.79 18.72
N GLY A 100 9.36 -44.12 17.80
CA GLY A 100 8.20 -44.65 17.08
C GLY A 100 6.84 -44.31 17.70
N GLU A 101 6.79 -43.65 18.86
CA GLU A 101 5.54 -43.14 19.43
C GLU A 101 5.36 -41.66 19.13
N TRP A 102 4.11 -41.30 18.84
CA TRP A 102 3.70 -39.91 18.62
C TRP A 102 2.90 -39.43 19.82
N GLU A 103 3.20 -38.19 20.28
CA GLU A 103 2.46 -37.52 21.35
C GLU A 103 1.54 -36.49 20.79
N GLU A 104 0.25 -36.60 21.12
CA GLU A 104 -0.75 -35.60 20.76
C GLU A 104 -0.50 -34.29 21.53
N ARG A 105 -0.25 -33.21 20.78
CA ARG A 105 -0.04 -31.89 21.32
C ARG A 105 -0.92 -30.85 20.62
N TYR A 106 -1.23 -29.80 21.35
CA TYR A 106 -2.05 -28.67 20.89
C TYR A 106 -1.26 -27.38 20.92
N TRP A 107 -1.34 -26.61 19.84
CA TRP A 107 -0.50 -25.47 19.57
C TRP A 107 -1.30 -24.26 19.15
N SER A 108 -0.89 -23.04 19.60
CA SER A 108 -1.42 -21.75 19.18
C SER A 108 -0.33 -20.96 18.42
N PRO A 109 -0.26 -21.07 17.08
CA PRO A 109 0.77 -20.41 16.29
C PRO A 109 0.37 -19.00 15.90
N VAL A 110 1.37 -18.09 15.88
CA VAL A 110 1.27 -16.74 15.33
C VAL A 110 2.47 -16.49 14.43
N ASN A 111 2.22 -16.11 13.19
CA ASN A 111 3.24 -15.84 12.18
C ASN A 111 3.25 -14.35 11.82
N VAL A 112 4.43 -13.70 11.87
CA VAL A 112 4.59 -12.25 11.65
C VAL A 112 5.72 -12.02 10.65
N PRO A 113 5.51 -11.22 9.59
CA PRO A 113 6.56 -10.90 8.64
C PRO A 113 7.59 -9.93 9.22
N LEU A 114 8.86 -10.11 8.86
CA LEU A 114 9.92 -9.12 9.01
C LEU A 114 10.34 -8.65 7.63
N PHE A 115 10.39 -7.32 7.46
CA PHE A 115 10.72 -6.70 6.19
C PHE A 115 12.18 -6.28 6.12
N GLY A 116 12.78 -6.46 4.95
CA GLY A 116 14.06 -5.88 4.61
C GLY A 116 13.95 -4.40 4.23
N PRO A 117 15.10 -3.74 3.99
CA PRO A 117 15.13 -2.34 3.55
C PRO A 117 14.40 -2.09 2.21
N ASP A 118 14.24 -3.12 1.40
CA ASP A 118 13.54 -3.10 0.11
C ASP A 118 12.02 -3.33 0.24
N GLY A 119 11.48 -3.40 1.46
CA GLY A 119 10.07 -3.63 1.73
C GLY A 119 9.59 -5.06 1.47
N ARG A 120 10.49 -5.99 1.15
CA ARG A 120 10.15 -7.42 0.97
C ARG A 120 10.25 -8.17 2.28
N VAL A 121 9.46 -9.23 2.42
CA VAL A 121 9.56 -10.13 3.56
C VAL A 121 10.87 -10.91 3.46
N VAL A 122 11.77 -10.69 4.42
CA VAL A 122 13.08 -11.36 4.50
C VAL A 122 13.09 -12.51 5.51
N LEU A 123 12.25 -12.43 6.54
CA LEU A 123 12.05 -13.48 7.52
C LEU A 123 10.59 -13.52 7.98
N VAL A 124 10.17 -14.67 8.51
CA VAL A 124 8.90 -14.81 9.24
C VAL A 124 9.23 -15.19 10.69
N VAL A 125 8.73 -14.40 11.62
CA VAL A 125 8.73 -14.73 13.05
C VAL A 125 7.61 -15.73 13.29
N HIS A 126 7.96 -16.96 13.56
CA HIS A 126 7.04 -18.04 13.92
C HIS A 126 7.03 -18.21 15.45
N ARG A 127 6.02 -17.65 16.11
CA ARG A 127 5.79 -17.82 17.55
C ARG A 127 4.79 -18.94 17.77
N VAL A 128 5.10 -19.86 18.67
CA VAL A 128 4.25 -20.98 19.00
C VAL A 128 4.07 -21.05 20.52
N GLU A 129 2.88 -21.41 20.96
CA GLU A 129 2.56 -21.65 22.36
C GLU A 129 1.93 -23.04 22.50
N GLU A 130 2.51 -23.88 23.35
CA GLU A 130 1.96 -25.19 23.64
C GLU A 130 0.87 -25.06 24.73
N VAL A 131 -0.31 -25.54 24.42
CA VAL A 131 -1.48 -25.47 25.32
C VAL A 131 -2.02 -26.86 25.71
N THR A 132 -1.26 -27.90 25.43
CA THR A 132 -1.61 -29.34 25.70
C THR A 132 -1.97 -29.56 27.14
N GLN A 133 -1.17 -29.04 28.08
CA GLN A 133 -1.41 -29.19 29.52
C GLN A 133 -2.72 -28.56 29.98
N LEU A 134 -3.06 -27.40 29.40
CA LEU A 134 -4.33 -26.69 29.65
C LEU A 134 -5.52 -27.55 29.19
N ILE A 135 -5.40 -28.21 28.04
CA ILE A 135 -6.44 -29.06 27.49
C ILE A 135 -6.56 -30.37 28.29
N LYS A 136 -5.43 -31.04 28.58
CA LYS A 136 -5.40 -32.30 29.36
C LYS A 136 -5.82 -32.11 30.83
N ALA A 137 -5.44 -31.01 31.49
CA ALA A 137 -5.87 -30.68 32.86
C ALA A 137 -7.40 -30.41 32.95
N ARG A 138 -7.97 -29.96 31.89
CA ARG A 138 -9.41 -29.75 31.73
C ARG A 138 -10.15 -31.06 31.51
N ASP A 139 -9.58 -32.01 30.78
CA ASP A 139 -10.14 -33.35 30.56
C ASP A 139 -10.20 -34.20 31.84
N ALA A 140 -9.33 -33.91 32.80
CA ALA A 140 -9.29 -34.62 34.12
C ALA A 140 -10.37 -34.08 35.07
N SER A 141 -11.01 -32.95 34.83
CA SER A 141 -12.14 -32.45 35.61
C SER A 141 -13.45 -32.96 34.99
N ASP A 142 -13.97 -34.02 35.56
CA ASP A 142 -15.14 -34.77 35.14
C ASP A 142 -16.43 -33.92 35.15
N SER A 143 -16.77 -33.33 34.01
CA SER A 143 -18.17 -32.94 33.74
C SER A 143 -18.47 -33.00 32.25
N SER A 144 -19.55 -33.65 31.88
CA SER A 144 -20.12 -33.71 30.52
C SER A 144 -20.34 -32.32 29.90
N THR A 145 -20.51 -31.30 30.71
CA THR A 145 -20.68 -29.90 30.32
C THR A 145 -19.38 -29.28 29.74
N THR A 146 -18.21 -29.70 30.23
CA THR A 146 -16.92 -29.17 29.75
C THR A 146 -16.61 -29.70 28.35
N ARG A 147 -16.90 -30.98 28.07
CA ARG A 147 -16.71 -31.58 26.72
C ARG A 147 -17.63 -30.96 25.67
N VAL A 148 -18.84 -30.62 26.03
CA VAL A 148 -19.79 -29.96 25.13
C VAL A 148 -19.30 -28.54 24.80
N LEU A 149 -18.82 -27.79 25.80
CA LEU A 149 -18.23 -26.44 25.62
C LEU A 149 -16.96 -26.47 24.77
N GLU A 150 -16.10 -27.45 24.92
CA GLU A 150 -14.88 -27.61 24.14
C GLU A 150 -15.16 -27.96 22.68
N ALA A 151 -16.09 -28.88 22.44
CA ALA A 151 -16.56 -29.20 21.10
C ALA A 151 -17.19 -27.97 20.43
N GLU A 152 -17.95 -27.19 21.19
CA GLU A 152 -18.56 -25.93 20.69
C GLU A 152 -17.51 -24.85 20.42
N LEU A 153 -16.53 -24.67 21.27
CA LEU A 153 -15.40 -23.74 21.06
C LEU A 153 -14.55 -24.15 19.85
N TYR A 154 -14.25 -25.42 19.69
CA TYR A 154 -13.54 -25.94 18.52
C TYR A 154 -14.33 -25.72 17.23
N THR A 155 -15.63 -26.00 17.26
CA THR A 155 -16.52 -25.78 16.12
C THR A 155 -16.60 -24.29 15.76
N ARG A 156 -16.78 -23.42 16.75
CA ARG A 156 -16.80 -21.96 16.53
C ARG A 156 -15.46 -21.41 16.03
N ALA A 157 -14.34 -21.90 16.57
CA ALA A 157 -13.01 -21.50 16.10
C ALA A 157 -12.81 -21.90 14.63
N ARG A 158 -13.26 -23.09 14.25
CA ARG A 158 -13.22 -23.56 12.85
C ARG A 158 -14.12 -22.75 11.95
N GLU A 159 -15.36 -22.45 12.38
CA GLU A 159 -16.30 -21.60 11.63
C GLU A 159 -15.73 -20.19 11.44
N LEU A 160 -15.14 -19.58 12.48
CA LEU A 160 -14.49 -18.28 12.39
C LEU A 160 -13.30 -18.30 11.42
N GLN A 161 -12.52 -19.39 11.41
CA GLN A 161 -11.41 -19.55 10.48
C GLN A 161 -11.91 -19.66 9.03
N GLU A 162 -12.97 -20.44 8.79
CA GLU A 162 -13.59 -20.55 7.46
C GLU A 162 -14.19 -19.22 6.98
N VAL A 163 -14.87 -18.50 7.87
CA VAL A 163 -15.43 -17.16 7.57
C VAL A 163 -14.31 -16.18 7.26
N ASN A 164 -13.24 -16.16 8.06
CA ASN A 164 -12.10 -15.28 7.87
C ASN A 164 -11.39 -15.55 6.54
N GLU A 165 -11.25 -16.83 6.16
CA GLU A 165 -10.65 -17.21 4.88
C GLU A 165 -11.55 -16.80 3.70
N ARG A 166 -12.87 -17.00 3.80
CA ARG A 166 -13.81 -16.52 2.76
C ARG A 166 -13.77 -15.00 2.62
N LEU A 167 -13.70 -14.29 3.74
CA LEU A 167 -13.61 -12.82 3.76
C LEU A 167 -12.32 -12.34 3.08
N ARG A 168 -11.19 -12.98 3.37
CA ARG A 168 -9.90 -12.67 2.75
C ARG A 168 -9.89 -12.92 1.24
N LEU A 169 -10.48 -14.04 0.81
CA LEU A 169 -10.60 -14.36 -0.62
C LEU A 169 -11.55 -13.37 -1.34
N ALA A 170 -12.64 -12.96 -0.68
CA ALA A 170 -13.54 -11.95 -1.21
C ALA A 170 -12.84 -10.60 -1.37
N HIS A 171 -12.11 -10.15 -0.34
CA HIS A 171 -11.33 -8.91 -0.39
C HIS A 171 -10.20 -8.95 -1.44
N ALA A 172 -9.50 -10.07 -1.58
CA ALA A 172 -8.47 -10.22 -2.60
C ALA A 172 -9.06 -10.09 -4.03
N ARG A 173 -10.23 -10.66 -4.25
CA ARG A 173 -10.93 -10.59 -5.53
C ARG A 173 -11.47 -9.19 -5.82
N GLU A 174 -12.02 -8.53 -4.81
CA GLU A 174 -12.47 -7.15 -4.90
C GLU A 174 -11.32 -6.22 -5.25
N ARG A 175 -10.15 -6.38 -4.61
CA ARG A 175 -8.94 -5.63 -4.92
C ARG A 175 -8.45 -5.86 -6.34
N GLU A 176 -8.47 -7.10 -6.83
CA GLU A 176 -8.06 -7.41 -8.21
C GLU A 176 -8.95 -6.71 -9.23
N VAL A 177 -10.27 -6.77 -9.04
CA VAL A 177 -11.25 -6.08 -9.90
C VAL A 177 -11.04 -4.58 -9.86
N ALA A 178 -10.83 -4.04 -8.70
CA ALA A 178 -10.66 -2.63 -8.47
C ALA A 178 -9.37 -2.08 -9.12
N LEU A 179 -8.25 -2.77 -8.97
CA LEU A 179 -6.99 -2.42 -9.67
C LEU A 179 -7.11 -2.54 -11.19
N ALA A 180 -7.85 -3.53 -11.68
CA ALA A 180 -8.11 -3.68 -13.12
C ALA A 180 -8.96 -2.54 -13.67
N LEU A 181 -10.00 -2.11 -12.94
CA LEU A 181 -10.83 -0.96 -13.30
C LEU A 181 -10.01 0.34 -13.30
N GLN A 182 -9.23 0.58 -12.25
CA GLN A 182 -8.37 1.75 -12.15
C GLN A 182 -7.37 1.84 -13.30
N LYS A 183 -6.70 0.73 -13.62
CA LYS A 183 -5.80 0.66 -14.77
C LYS A 183 -6.50 0.91 -16.11
N ALA A 184 -7.76 0.48 -16.26
CA ALA A 184 -8.55 0.74 -17.45
C ALA A 184 -9.07 2.18 -17.54
N MET A 185 -9.16 2.87 -16.41
CA MET A 185 -9.63 4.25 -16.32
C MET A 185 -8.53 5.30 -16.43
N LEU A 186 -7.27 4.94 -16.15
CA LEU A 186 -6.13 5.86 -16.31
C LEU A 186 -5.60 5.81 -17.76
N PRO A 187 -5.16 6.93 -18.32
CA PRO A 187 -4.60 6.95 -19.66
C PRO A 187 -3.27 6.21 -19.73
N ASP A 188 -2.94 5.65 -20.89
CA ASP A 188 -1.62 5.09 -21.12
C ASP A 188 -0.61 6.24 -21.32
N PRO A 189 0.46 6.34 -20.52
CA PRO A 189 1.47 7.39 -20.66
C PRO A 189 2.19 7.41 -22.00
N ALA A 190 2.07 6.37 -22.80
CA ALA A 190 2.76 6.24 -24.09
C ALA A 190 2.26 7.16 -25.22
N ASP A 191 1.09 7.83 -25.03
CA ASP A 191 0.43 8.60 -26.11
C ASP A 191 0.71 10.12 -26.06
N VAL A 192 1.83 10.56 -25.51
CA VAL A 192 2.15 12.00 -25.37
C VAL A 192 2.83 12.60 -26.62
N GLY A 193 2.75 11.92 -27.74
CA GLY A 193 3.34 12.39 -28.99
C GLY A 193 4.88 12.50 -28.92
N HIS A 194 5.42 13.66 -29.34
CA HIS A 194 6.88 13.93 -29.32
C HIS A 194 7.36 14.57 -28.00
N HIS A 195 6.45 14.95 -27.10
CA HIS A 195 6.80 15.58 -25.82
C HIS A 195 7.29 14.56 -24.79
N ARG A 196 8.25 14.96 -23.97
CA ARG A 196 8.81 14.09 -22.92
C ARG A 196 8.01 14.25 -21.66
N ALA A 197 7.18 13.26 -21.34
CA ALA A 197 6.45 13.20 -20.10
C ALA A 197 6.76 11.89 -19.35
N ALA A 198 6.71 11.93 -18.03
CA ALA A 198 6.75 10.77 -17.17
C ALA A 198 5.57 10.79 -16.21
N VAL A 199 5.00 9.63 -15.97
CA VAL A 199 3.91 9.46 -15.02
C VAL A 199 4.25 8.37 -14.02
N ARG A 200 3.96 8.62 -12.75
CA ARG A 200 4.03 7.61 -11.69
C ARG A 200 2.72 7.62 -10.91
N TYR A 201 2.24 6.44 -10.70
CA TYR A 201 1.05 6.22 -9.89
C TYR A 201 1.35 5.18 -8.81
N ARG A 202 1.17 5.54 -7.54
CA ARG A 202 1.48 4.70 -6.39
C ARG A 202 0.27 4.63 -5.47
N PRO A 203 -0.40 3.48 -5.38
CA PRO A 203 -1.47 3.30 -4.40
C PRO A 203 -0.92 3.24 -2.97
N ALA A 204 -1.68 3.73 -2.00
CA ALA A 204 -1.37 3.65 -0.58
C ALA A 204 -1.19 2.20 -0.12
N VAL A 205 -0.31 2.00 0.87
CA VAL A 205 -0.02 0.67 1.42
C VAL A 205 -1.00 0.33 2.55
N GLY A 206 -1.72 -0.79 2.46
CA GLY A 206 -2.36 -1.43 3.63
C GLY A 206 -3.86 -1.60 3.64
N THR A 207 -4.61 -1.11 2.68
CA THR A 207 -6.07 -1.34 2.58
C THR A 207 -6.48 -1.68 1.15
N LEU A 208 -7.76 -2.03 0.95
CA LEU A 208 -8.42 -2.22 -0.35
C LEU A 208 -8.43 -0.90 -1.16
N ASN A 209 -7.24 -0.35 -1.44
CA ASN A 209 -7.14 0.98 -2.02
C ASN A 209 -7.23 0.90 -3.53
N VAL A 210 -8.41 1.16 -4.01
CA VAL A 210 -8.66 1.74 -5.32
C VAL A 210 -8.84 3.22 -5.07
N CYS A 211 -8.09 3.99 -5.76
CA CYS A 211 -7.76 5.36 -5.44
C CYS A 211 -8.75 6.35 -6.06
N GLY A 212 -8.96 7.45 -5.36
CA GLY A 212 -9.63 8.65 -5.88
C GLY A 212 -8.76 9.51 -6.79
N ASP A 213 -7.45 9.35 -6.71
CA ASP A 213 -6.47 10.10 -7.49
C ASP A 213 -6.54 9.78 -8.98
N TRP A 214 -6.40 10.79 -9.83
CA TRP A 214 -6.23 10.61 -11.26
C TRP A 214 -5.26 11.61 -11.87
N TYR A 215 -4.81 11.29 -13.06
CA TYR A 215 -4.13 12.20 -13.98
C TYR A 215 -4.72 12.07 -15.37
N ASP A 216 -4.55 13.09 -16.20
CA ASP A 216 -4.85 13.02 -17.63
C ASP A 216 -3.84 13.84 -18.44
N LEU A 217 -3.56 13.35 -19.64
CA LEU A 217 -2.73 14.01 -20.66
C LEU A 217 -3.62 14.14 -21.89
N ILE A 218 -4.00 15.36 -22.21
CA ILE A 218 -5.06 15.66 -23.18
C ILE A 218 -4.43 16.31 -24.40
N ASP A 219 -4.47 15.63 -25.53
CA ASP A 219 -4.07 16.21 -26.81
C ASP A 219 -5.07 17.31 -27.21
N LEU A 220 -4.56 18.51 -27.44
CA LEU A 220 -5.32 19.69 -27.80
C LEU A 220 -4.92 20.15 -29.20
N PRO A 221 -5.80 20.89 -29.96
CA PRO A 221 -5.49 21.40 -31.28
C PRO A 221 -4.27 22.34 -31.29
N GLY A 222 -3.44 22.27 -32.32
CA GLY A 222 -2.15 22.98 -32.39
C GLY A 222 -1.05 22.21 -31.64
N ASP A 223 0.09 22.82 -31.36
CA ASP A 223 1.13 22.24 -30.52
C ASP A 223 0.82 22.51 -29.05
N ARG A 224 -0.33 21.98 -28.58
CA ARG A 224 -0.85 22.21 -27.22
C ARG A 224 -1.22 20.89 -26.52
N MET A 225 -1.03 20.84 -25.25
CA MET A 225 -1.42 19.72 -24.40
C MET A 225 -2.08 20.20 -23.11
N GLY A 226 -3.19 19.59 -22.76
CA GLY A 226 -3.78 19.69 -21.42
C GLY A 226 -3.14 18.67 -20.50
N VAL A 227 -2.80 19.08 -19.28
CA VAL A 227 -2.36 18.18 -18.20
C VAL A 227 -3.25 18.43 -17.00
N ALA A 228 -3.85 17.38 -16.47
CA ALA A 228 -4.72 17.46 -15.31
C ALA A 228 -4.34 16.44 -14.26
N VAL A 229 -4.49 16.84 -13.00
CA VAL A 229 -4.38 15.96 -11.83
C VAL A 229 -5.53 16.31 -10.89
N GLY A 230 -6.09 15.32 -10.21
CA GLY A 230 -7.12 15.55 -9.22
C GLY A 230 -7.24 14.39 -8.23
N ASP A 231 -8.03 14.64 -7.19
CA ASP A 231 -8.25 13.70 -6.11
C ASP A 231 -9.73 13.74 -5.65
N VAL A 232 -10.36 12.55 -5.62
CA VAL A 232 -11.71 12.31 -5.09
C VAL A 232 -11.62 11.87 -3.65
N VAL A 233 -12.32 12.57 -2.77
CA VAL A 233 -12.35 12.23 -1.34
C VAL A 233 -12.83 10.80 -1.11
N GLY A 234 -12.02 10.01 -0.39
CA GLY A 234 -12.34 8.64 -0.03
C GLY A 234 -11.59 7.59 -0.85
N HIS A 235 -11.92 6.34 -0.61
CA HIS A 235 -11.22 5.20 -1.22
C HIS A 235 -12.18 4.09 -1.62
N GLY A 236 -11.72 3.17 -2.45
CA GLY A 236 -12.48 2.01 -2.88
C GLY A 236 -13.21 2.21 -4.20
N LEU A 237 -14.02 1.22 -4.56
CA LEU A 237 -14.68 1.16 -5.87
C LEU A 237 -15.56 2.37 -6.18
N HIS A 238 -16.19 2.96 -5.15
CA HIS A 238 -17.04 4.13 -5.33
C HIS A 238 -16.21 5.34 -5.74
N ALA A 239 -15.14 5.64 -5.00
CA ALA A 239 -14.24 6.75 -5.32
C ALA A 239 -13.61 6.59 -6.71
N ALA A 240 -13.16 5.38 -7.08
CA ALA A 240 -12.67 5.10 -8.43
C ALA A 240 -13.72 5.32 -9.53
N GLY A 241 -14.96 4.92 -9.26
CA GLY A 241 -16.07 5.18 -10.18
C GLY A 241 -16.30 6.67 -10.42
N VAL A 242 -16.35 7.47 -9.34
CA VAL A 242 -16.46 8.92 -9.39
C VAL A 242 -15.26 9.55 -10.12
N MET A 243 -14.04 9.11 -9.77
CA MET A 243 -12.80 9.51 -10.43
C MET A 243 -12.87 9.33 -11.94
N GLY A 244 -13.27 8.14 -12.41
CA GLY A 244 -13.38 7.84 -13.84
C GLY A 244 -14.40 8.72 -14.57
N LEU A 245 -15.53 9.05 -13.91
CA LEU A 245 -16.54 9.99 -14.44
C LEU A 245 -15.98 11.39 -14.54
N LEU A 246 -15.35 11.92 -13.48
CA LEU A 246 -14.82 13.28 -13.44
C LEU A 246 -13.65 13.45 -14.42
N ARG A 247 -12.71 12.51 -14.47
CA ARG A 247 -11.61 12.53 -15.44
C ARG A 247 -12.13 12.57 -16.89
N SER A 248 -13.09 11.69 -17.21
CA SER A 248 -13.65 11.65 -18.57
C SER A 248 -14.40 12.92 -18.93
N ALA A 249 -15.13 13.52 -17.97
CA ALA A 249 -15.83 14.77 -18.16
C ALA A 249 -14.85 15.93 -18.38
N LEU A 250 -13.76 15.99 -17.58
CA LEU A 250 -12.72 17.01 -17.73
C LEU A 250 -12.02 16.87 -19.09
N SER A 251 -11.61 15.67 -19.46
CA SER A 251 -10.97 15.38 -20.76
C SER A 251 -11.83 15.83 -21.95
N ALA A 252 -13.15 15.70 -21.85
CA ALA A 252 -14.06 16.17 -22.88
C ALA A 252 -14.23 17.70 -22.87
N ALA A 253 -14.34 18.30 -21.68
CA ALA A 253 -14.47 19.75 -21.50
C ALA A 253 -13.23 20.47 -22.02
N SER A 254 -12.03 20.02 -21.68
CA SER A 254 -10.75 20.64 -22.09
C SER A 254 -10.56 20.75 -23.61
N ARG A 255 -11.18 19.82 -24.37
CA ARG A 255 -11.11 19.85 -25.84
C ARG A 255 -11.99 20.94 -26.51
N VAL A 256 -12.92 21.49 -25.76
CA VAL A 256 -13.92 22.46 -26.30
C VAL A 256 -13.91 23.78 -25.55
N ALA A 257 -13.34 23.83 -24.35
CA ALA A 257 -13.22 25.03 -23.53
C ALA A 257 -12.14 25.99 -24.09
N ASP A 258 -12.30 27.26 -23.83
CA ASP A 258 -11.31 28.29 -24.19
C ASP A 258 -10.05 28.24 -23.31
N GLY A 259 -10.10 27.49 -22.21
CA GLY A 259 -8.96 27.27 -21.32
C GLY A 259 -9.31 26.49 -20.04
N PRO A 260 -8.28 26.26 -19.15
CA PRO A 260 -8.41 25.47 -17.94
C PRO A 260 -9.53 25.92 -16.98
N ALA A 261 -9.75 27.24 -16.85
CA ALA A 261 -10.78 27.77 -15.96
C ALA A 261 -12.19 27.35 -16.42
N GLU A 262 -12.48 27.48 -17.71
CA GLU A 262 -13.78 27.10 -18.27
C GLU A 262 -13.97 25.56 -18.21
N ALA A 263 -12.93 24.77 -18.50
CA ALA A 263 -12.99 23.32 -18.39
C ALA A 263 -13.33 22.88 -16.96
N LEU A 264 -12.68 23.49 -15.95
CA LEU A 264 -12.97 23.23 -14.55
C LEU A 264 -14.33 23.79 -14.09
N ASP A 265 -14.85 24.87 -14.70
CA ASP A 265 -16.22 25.34 -14.45
C ASP A 265 -17.25 24.31 -14.93
N VAL A 266 -17.07 23.73 -16.12
CA VAL A 266 -17.91 22.66 -16.66
C VAL A 266 -17.84 21.44 -15.79
N LEU A 267 -16.62 21.04 -15.37
CA LEU A 267 -16.41 19.91 -14.46
C LEU A 267 -17.10 20.15 -13.11
N GLY A 268 -17.00 21.34 -12.56
CA GLY A 268 -17.64 21.71 -11.29
C GLY A 268 -19.17 21.65 -11.33
N LEU A 269 -19.78 22.01 -12.45
CA LEU A 269 -21.21 21.84 -12.69
C LEU A 269 -21.60 20.35 -12.77
N TYR A 270 -20.81 19.55 -13.46
CA TYR A 270 -21.02 18.10 -13.55
C TYR A 270 -20.86 17.41 -12.19
N ALA A 271 -19.85 17.76 -11.42
CA ALA A 271 -19.56 17.18 -10.10
C ALA A 271 -20.75 17.31 -9.14
N ARG A 272 -21.55 18.38 -9.21
CA ARG A 272 -22.76 18.54 -8.40
C ARG A 272 -23.86 17.50 -8.69
N SER A 273 -23.82 16.87 -9.85
CA SER A 273 -24.78 15.82 -10.24
C SER A 273 -24.26 14.39 -9.95
N VAL A 274 -23.04 14.27 -9.48
CA VAL A 274 -22.39 12.99 -9.20
C VAL A 274 -22.28 12.79 -7.69
N ASP A 275 -22.95 11.77 -7.17
CA ASP A 275 -22.87 11.40 -5.75
C ASP A 275 -21.46 10.99 -5.37
N GLY A 276 -20.90 11.58 -4.30
CA GLY A 276 -19.52 11.34 -3.85
C GLY A 276 -18.45 12.19 -4.56
N ALA A 277 -18.85 13.14 -5.42
CA ALA A 277 -17.91 14.07 -6.05
C ALA A 277 -17.67 15.35 -5.24
N GLU A 278 -18.35 15.51 -4.11
CA GLU A 278 -18.21 16.68 -3.24
C GLU A 278 -16.79 16.78 -2.69
N SER A 279 -16.26 18.01 -2.67
CA SER A 279 -14.91 18.31 -2.18
C SER A 279 -13.77 17.69 -2.99
N THR A 280 -14.05 17.15 -4.17
CA THR A 280 -13.01 16.72 -5.10
C THR A 280 -12.11 17.88 -5.48
N THR A 281 -10.80 17.66 -5.47
CA THR A 281 -9.82 18.65 -5.93
C THR A 281 -9.34 18.33 -7.33
N ALA A 282 -9.04 19.36 -8.11
CA ALA A 282 -8.47 19.20 -9.45
C ALA A 282 -7.67 20.43 -9.87
N VAL A 283 -6.62 20.21 -10.63
CA VAL A 283 -5.87 21.26 -11.33
C VAL A 283 -5.74 20.88 -12.79
N GLU A 284 -5.87 21.88 -13.65
CA GLU A 284 -5.64 21.73 -15.09
C GLU A 284 -4.70 22.79 -15.59
N ILE A 285 -3.77 22.39 -16.45
CA ILE A 285 -2.80 23.24 -17.14
C ILE A 285 -2.90 22.98 -18.63
N SER A 286 -3.02 24.03 -19.43
CA SER A 286 -2.81 24.00 -20.86
C SER A 286 -1.41 24.49 -21.17
N ILE A 287 -0.60 23.64 -21.78
CA ILE A 287 0.75 23.93 -22.28
C ILE A 287 0.61 24.31 -23.75
N ASP A 288 1.14 25.45 -24.13
CA ASP A 288 1.23 25.92 -25.50
C ASP A 288 2.70 26.15 -25.85
N TRP A 289 3.27 25.25 -26.67
CA TRP A 289 4.69 25.30 -27.05
C TRP A 289 4.98 26.33 -28.10
N ASP A 290 3.97 26.74 -28.94
CA ASP A 290 4.14 27.79 -29.94
C ASP A 290 4.32 29.18 -29.29
N SER A 291 3.58 29.42 -28.21
CA SER A 291 3.66 30.66 -27.45
C SER A 291 4.54 30.61 -26.22
N HIS A 292 5.10 29.47 -25.88
CA HIS A 292 5.87 29.20 -24.64
C HIS A 292 5.09 29.65 -23.38
N THR A 293 3.83 29.25 -23.27
CA THR A 293 2.92 29.73 -22.21
C THR A 293 2.22 28.53 -21.55
N LEU A 294 2.16 28.59 -20.21
CA LEU A 294 1.29 27.73 -19.37
C LEU A 294 0.07 28.59 -18.97
N ALA A 295 -1.13 28.13 -19.30
CA ALA A 295 -2.35 28.64 -18.69
C ALA A 295 -2.88 27.61 -17.69
N TYR A 296 -3.33 28.04 -16.50
CA TYR A 296 -3.76 27.12 -15.46
C TYR A 296 -4.88 27.64 -14.59
N SER A 297 -5.60 26.69 -13.98
CA SER A 297 -6.63 26.93 -12.96
C SER A 297 -6.66 25.75 -11.99
N SER A 298 -6.94 26.00 -10.72
CA SER A 298 -7.00 24.99 -9.67
C SER A 298 -8.34 25.06 -8.91
N ALA A 299 -8.91 23.93 -8.64
CA ALA A 299 -10.09 23.70 -7.82
C ALA A 299 -9.69 23.02 -6.49
N GLY A 300 -9.03 23.78 -5.60
CA GLY A 300 -8.63 23.29 -4.27
C GLY A 300 -7.45 22.30 -4.27
N HIS A 301 -6.81 22.10 -5.41
CA HIS A 301 -5.72 21.15 -5.57
C HIS A 301 -4.36 21.80 -5.21
N PRO A 302 -3.38 21.02 -4.68
CA PRO A 302 -2.04 21.51 -4.44
C PRO A 302 -1.44 22.19 -5.67
N PRO A 303 -0.66 23.29 -5.50
CA PRO A 303 -0.14 24.04 -6.62
C PRO A 303 0.90 23.23 -7.40
N PRO A 304 0.79 23.12 -8.74
CA PRO A 304 1.85 22.56 -9.57
C PRO A 304 3.16 23.33 -9.42
N ALA A 305 4.28 22.65 -9.62
CA ALA A 305 5.61 23.24 -9.56
C ALA A 305 6.21 23.39 -10.98
N LEU A 306 6.74 24.55 -11.28
CA LEU A 306 7.58 24.82 -12.45
C LEU A 306 9.03 24.91 -12.00
N LEU A 307 9.83 23.94 -12.41
CA LEU A 307 11.27 23.88 -12.18
C LEU A 307 11.99 24.50 -13.37
N HIS A 308 12.65 25.62 -13.14
CA HIS A 308 13.46 26.30 -14.14
C HIS A 308 14.82 25.64 -14.35
N THR A 309 15.39 25.84 -15.52
CA THR A 309 16.72 25.28 -15.87
C THR A 309 17.84 25.77 -14.94
N ASP A 310 17.71 26.95 -14.33
CA ASP A 310 18.65 27.48 -13.33
C ASP A 310 18.50 26.81 -11.95
N GLY A 311 17.43 26.06 -11.73
CA GLY A 311 17.11 25.37 -10.48
C GLY A 311 16.11 26.10 -9.59
N GLY A 312 15.62 27.27 -10.03
CA GLY A 312 14.50 27.95 -9.40
C GLY A 312 13.22 27.10 -9.48
N VAL A 313 12.41 27.15 -8.43
CA VAL A 313 11.11 26.45 -8.39
C VAL A 313 10.02 27.47 -8.11
N GLU A 314 9.07 27.63 -9.06
CA GLU A 314 7.88 28.46 -8.91
C GLU A 314 6.67 27.55 -8.67
N PHE A 315 5.87 27.84 -7.64
CA PHE A 315 4.57 27.19 -7.46
C PHE A 315 3.47 27.99 -8.17
N LEU A 316 2.65 27.30 -8.96
CA LEU A 316 1.59 27.90 -9.78
C LEU A 316 0.31 28.04 -8.95
N ASP A 317 0.25 29.02 -8.04
CA ASP A 317 -0.81 29.21 -7.04
C ASP A 317 -1.73 30.41 -7.30
N ARG A 318 -1.48 31.24 -8.34
CA ARG A 318 -2.21 32.49 -8.60
C ARG A 318 -3.65 32.29 -9.06
N ALA A 319 -4.04 31.08 -9.43
CA ALA A 319 -5.41 30.76 -9.90
C ALA A 319 -6.04 29.65 -9.04
N THR A 320 -5.87 29.72 -7.74
CA THR A 320 -6.46 28.79 -6.78
C THR A 320 -7.89 29.21 -6.42
N ASP A 321 -8.78 28.23 -6.32
CA ASP A 321 -10.21 28.39 -6.08
C ASP A 321 -10.73 27.18 -5.26
N PRO A 322 -11.89 27.26 -4.59
CA PRO A 322 -12.45 26.15 -3.83
C PRO A 322 -12.63 24.86 -4.64
N PRO A 323 -12.64 23.68 -3.97
CA PRO A 323 -12.87 22.38 -4.60
C PRO A 323 -14.11 22.34 -5.50
N LEU A 324 -14.21 21.29 -6.31
CA LEU A 324 -15.35 21.10 -7.23
C LEU A 324 -16.67 21.07 -6.44
N GLY A 325 -17.70 21.68 -7.02
CA GLY A 325 -19.03 21.75 -6.40
C GLY A 325 -19.18 22.76 -5.26
N ALA A 326 -18.11 23.31 -4.68
CA ALA A 326 -18.16 24.22 -3.55
C ALA A 326 -18.46 25.69 -3.91
N ARG A 327 -18.43 26.07 -5.21
CA ARG A 327 -18.67 27.43 -5.64
C ARG A 327 -20.14 27.75 -5.78
N PRO A 328 -20.53 29.05 -5.60
CA PRO A 328 -21.83 29.52 -5.99
C PRO A 328 -22.02 29.44 -7.53
N ASP A 329 -23.26 29.25 -7.98
CA ASP A 329 -23.60 29.36 -9.39
C ASP A 329 -23.24 30.77 -9.90
N HIS A 330 -22.73 30.86 -11.10
CA HIS A 330 -22.43 32.13 -11.82
C HIS A 330 -21.10 32.85 -11.51
N ALA A 331 -20.19 32.26 -10.72
CA ALA A 331 -18.85 32.83 -10.58
C ALA A 331 -17.86 32.03 -11.46
N SER A 332 -17.17 32.65 -12.39
CA SER A 332 -16.13 31.99 -13.20
C SER A 332 -14.89 31.73 -12.40
N ARG A 333 -14.23 30.61 -12.62
CA ARG A 333 -12.96 30.28 -11.96
C ARG A 333 -11.85 31.23 -12.41
N PRO A 334 -10.88 31.55 -11.54
CA PRO A 334 -9.71 32.30 -11.96
C PRO A 334 -8.85 31.46 -12.90
N GLN A 335 -8.22 32.12 -13.84
CA GLN A 335 -7.18 31.59 -14.70
C GLN A 335 -5.96 32.47 -14.61
N ALA A 336 -4.77 31.83 -14.50
CA ALA A 336 -3.51 32.55 -14.59
C ALA A 336 -2.67 31.96 -15.72
N ALA A 337 -1.68 32.73 -16.14
CA ALA A 337 -0.71 32.28 -17.12
C ALA A 337 0.71 32.65 -16.68
N THR A 338 1.69 31.79 -17.05
CA THR A 338 3.11 32.05 -16.88
C THR A 338 3.85 31.61 -18.14
N ALA A 339 4.95 32.29 -18.47
CA ALA A 339 5.85 31.84 -19.54
C ALA A 339 6.79 30.76 -19.02
N PHE A 340 7.31 29.94 -19.93
CA PHE A 340 8.36 28.96 -19.64
C PHE A 340 9.46 29.07 -20.68
N ASP A 341 10.66 28.65 -20.30
CA ASP A 341 11.79 28.51 -21.20
C ASP A 341 11.97 27.04 -21.64
N GLU A 342 12.58 26.83 -22.82
CA GLU A 342 12.90 25.48 -23.29
C GLU A 342 13.81 24.76 -22.29
N GLY A 343 13.37 23.57 -21.86
CA GLY A 343 14.09 22.77 -20.87
C GLY A 343 13.58 22.96 -19.43
N ASP A 344 12.65 23.87 -19.18
CA ASP A 344 11.92 23.92 -17.91
C ASP A 344 11.11 22.62 -17.71
N THR A 345 10.73 22.33 -16.48
CA THR A 345 10.00 21.11 -16.15
C THR A 345 8.78 21.41 -15.31
N LEU A 346 7.62 21.04 -15.82
CA LEU A 346 6.35 21.12 -15.12
C LEU A 346 6.11 19.85 -14.32
N VAL A 347 5.68 19.99 -13.07
CA VAL A 347 5.40 18.89 -12.14
C VAL A 347 4.03 19.07 -11.51
N LEU A 348 3.12 18.13 -11.77
CA LEU A 348 1.82 18.03 -11.10
C LEU A 348 1.81 16.79 -10.22
N TYR A 349 1.12 16.85 -9.10
CA TYR A 349 1.12 15.78 -8.11
C TYR A 349 -0.12 15.88 -7.21
N THR A 350 -0.53 14.77 -6.62
CA THR A 350 -1.54 14.73 -5.57
C THR A 350 -0.89 14.89 -4.19
N ASP A 351 -1.70 15.20 -3.19
CA ASP A 351 -1.26 15.52 -1.83
C ASP A 351 -0.47 14.39 -1.16
N GLY A 352 -0.75 13.11 -1.48
CA GLY A 352 0.00 11.95 -1.00
C GLY A 352 1.53 12.02 -1.23
N LEU A 353 1.99 12.86 -2.19
CA LEU A 353 3.42 13.10 -2.39
C LEU A 353 4.04 14.00 -1.33
N ILE A 354 3.29 14.98 -0.84
CA ILE A 354 3.82 16.07 0.00
C ILE A 354 3.27 16.04 1.42
N GLU A 355 2.06 15.54 1.63
CA GLU A 355 1.39 15.58 2.92
C GLU A 355 1.88 14.50 3.88
N ARG A 356 2.06 14.89 5.16
CA ARG A 356 2.35 14.00 6.28
C ARG A 356 1.52 14.38 7.47
N ARG A 357 1.04 13.40 8.23
CA ARG A 357 0.08 13.57 9.34
C ARG A 357 0.48 14.60 10.40
N ASP A 358 1.78 14.83 10.61
CA ASP A 358 2.33 15.66 11.69
C ASP A 358 3.04 16.92 11.15
N GLU A 359 2.88 17.25 9.87
CA GLU A 359 3.53 18.38 9.21
C GLU A 359 2.47 19.28 8.55
N ASP A 360 2.77 20.59 8.41
CA ASP A 360 1.99 21.48 7.58
C ASP A 360 2.33 21.29 6.08
N ILE A 361 1.42 21.71 5.23
CA ILE A 361 1.57 21.58 3.78
C ILE A 361 2.78 22.37 3.25
N ASP A 362 3.12 23.50 3.87
CA ASP A 362 4.25 24.34 3.46
C ASP A 362 5.58 23.61 3.64
N THR A 363 5.71 22.80 4.70
CA THR A 363 6.85 21.92 4.92
C THR A 363 6.97 20.87 3.81
N GLY A 364 5.86 20.29 3.37
CA GLY A 364 5.79 19.36 2.24
C GLY A 364 6.22 20.02 0.93
N LEU A 365 5.69 21.21 0.64
CA LEU A 365 6.04 22.00 -0.54
C LEU A 365 7.54 22.40 -0.54
N ALA A 366 8.08 22.82 0.59
CA ALA A 366 9.50 23.15 0.72
C ALA A 366 10.39 21.92 0.47
N ARG A 367 9.97 20.73 0.92
CA ARG A 367 10.67 19.46 0.69
C ARG A 367 10.65 19.08 -0.79
N LEU A 368 9.51 19.24 -1.47
CA LEU A 368 9.37 19.05 -2.92
C LEU A 368 10.29 20.00 -3.69
N ALA A 369 10.22 21.32 -3.41
CA ALA A 369 11.08 22.32 -4.05
C ALA A 369 12.58 22.01 -3.86
N GLY A 370 12.97 21.59 -2.66
CA GLY A 370 14.35 21.20 -2.37
C GLY A 370 14.81 19.95 -3.14
N SER A 371 13.92 18.99 -3.36
CA SER A 371 14.23 17.80 -4.16
C SER A 371 14.33 18.14 -5.64
N LEU A 372 13.37 18.90 -6.18
CA LEU A 372 13.39 19.39 -7.56
C LEU A 372 14.69 20.13 -7.88
N ALA A 373 15.06 21.10 -7.06
CA ALA A 373 16.28 21.90 -7.26
C ALA A 373 17.55 21.05 -7.27
N ARG A 374 17.64 20.03 -6.42
CA ARG A 374 18.79 19.10 -6.38
C ARG A 374 18.91 18.28 -7.66
N HIS A 375 17.79 17.92 -8.26
CA HIS A 375 17.74 16.99 -9.40
C HIS A 375 17.37 17.66 -10.74
N ARG A 376 17.55 18.98 -10.85
CA ARG A 376 17.17 19.80 -12.03
C ARG A 376 17.69 19.30 -13.38
N GLY A 377 18.77 18.54 -13.40
CA GLY A 377 19.37 17.98 -14.62
C GLY A 377 18.84 16.63 -15.03
N ALA A 378 17.95 16.02 -14.23
CA ALA A 378 17.39 14.70 -14.53
C ALA A 378 16.36 14.77 -15.66
N GLY A 379 16.25 13.72 -16.45
CA GLY A 379 15.13 13.53 -17.38
C GLY A 379 13.83 13.26 -16.63
N PRO A 380 12.65 13.42 -17.28
CA PRO A 380 11.36 13.24 -16.59
C PRO A 380 11.22 11.88 -15.87
N GLU A 381 11.65 10.79 -16.50
CA GLU A 381 11.57 9.44 -15.93
C GLU A 381 12.43 9.30 -14.67
N ASP A 382 13.71 9.72 -14.75
CA ASP A 382 14.65 9.66 -13.63
C ASP A 382 14.21 10.61 -12.51
N LEU A 383 13.70 11.80 -12.86
CA LEU A 383 13.20 12.78 -11.90
C LEU A 383 11.98 12.21 -11.14
N ALA A 384 11.06 11.56 -11.83
CA ALA A 384 9.89 10.95 -11.21
C ALA A 384 10.31 9.87 -10.18
N ASP A 385 11.26 9.00 -10.53
CA ASP A 385 11.73 7.94 -9.64
C ASP A 385 12.45 8.50 -8.41
N VAL A 386 13.29 9.53 -8.60
CA VAL A 386 14.02 10.16 -7.50
C VAL A 386 13.07 10.93 -6.57
N LEU A 387 12.08 11.66 -7.10
CA LEU A 387 11.09 12.35 -6.27
C LEU A 387 10.31 11.36 -5.39
N LEU A 388 9.91 10.21 -5.92
CA LEU A 388 9.24 9.19 -5.11
C LEU A 388 10.16 8.64 -4.00
N LEU A 389 11.46 8.46 -4.29
CA LEU A 389 12.43 8.00 -3.29
C LEU A 389 12.69 9.04 -2.20
N ASP A 390 12.81 10.34 -2.58
CA ASP A 390 13.11 11.43 -1.65
C ASP A 390 11.92 11.81 -0.76
N LEU A 391 10.69 11.72 -1.31
CA LEU A 391 9.50 12.31 -0.70
C LEU A 391 8.61 11.28 0.00
N LEU A 392 8.51 10.06 -0.51
CA LEU A 392 7.69 9.05 0.13
C LEU A 392 8.38 8.46 1.38
N PRO A 393 7.61 8.14 2.44
CA PRO A 393 8.16 7.49 3.61
C PRO A 393 8.74 6.11 3.29
N PRO A 394 9.79 5.63 4.01
CA PRO A 394 10.37 4.30 3.79
C PRO A 394 9.39 3.13 3.98
N ARG A 395 8.27 3.36 4.66
CA ARG A 395 7.21 2.38 4.89
C ARG A 395 6.15 2.34 3.78
N GLY A 396 6.36 3.11 2.70
CA GLY A 396 5.41 3.30 1.60
C GLY A 396 4.50 4.51 1.81
N ALA A 397 3.77 4.88 0.76
CA ALA A 397 2.84 5.99 0.76
C ALA A 397 1.69 5.73 1.77
N THR A 398 1.35 6.73 2.56
CA THR A 398 0.21 6.70 3.49
C THR A 398 -1.10 7.05 2.79
N ASP A 399 -1.02 7.72 1.66
CA ASP A 399 -2.11 8.04 0.74
C ASP A 399 -1.70 7.72 -0.69
N ASP A 400 -2.69 7.71 -1.58
CA ASP A 400 -2.46 7.52 -2.99
C ASP A 400 -1.59 8.65 -3.55
N THR A 401 -0.81 8.37 -4.56
CA THR A 401 0.10 9.37 -5.13
C THR A 401 0.10 9.26 -6.64
N ALA A 402 -0.38 10.31 -7.30
CA ALA A 402 -0.19 10.55 -8.72
C ALA A 402 0.90 11.62 -8.91
N LEU A 403 1.77 11.40 -9.87
CA LEU A 403 2.87 12.32 -10.22
C LEU A 403 2.98 12.38 -11.74
N VAL A 404 2.88 13.57 -12.30
CA VAL A 404 3.06 13.84 -13.73
C VAL A 404 4.18 14.86 -13.90
N ILE A 405 5.14 14.55 -14.75
CA ILE A 405 6.28 15.41 -15.07
C ILE A 405 6.33 15.62 -16.57
N VAL A 406 6.36 16.86 -17.01
CA VAL A 406 6.46 17.23 -18.42
C VAL A 406 7.69 18.10 -18.62
N ARG A 407 8.56 17.74 -19.55
CA ARG A 407 9.66 18.60 -20.01
C ARG A 407 9.11 19.56 -21.06
N LEU A 408 9.26 20.83 -20.81
CA LEU A 408 8.81 21.93 -21.64
C LEU A 408 9.86 22.34 -22.67
#